data_875174e72e12da9af7b5f9c4ace6b92d
#
_entry.id   875174e72e12da9af7b5f9c4ace6b92d
#
_cell.length_a   1.000
_cell.length_b   1.000
_cell.length_c   1.000
_cell.angle_alpha   90.00
_cell.angle_beta   90.00
_cell.angle_gamma   90.00
#
_symmetry.space_group_name_H-M   'P 1'
#
loop_
_entity.id
_entity.type
_entity.pdbx_description
1 polymer ?
#
loop_
_entity_poly.entity_id
_entity_poly.type
_entity_poly.pdbx_seq_one_letter_code
_entity_poly.pdbx_strand_id
1 'polypeptide(L)'
;MDAIQTHTLIIGCGIAGATAALRLSENRNHDITIITRAHDAADSNSGRAQGGIVTRGLDDSPEMLVDDILRAGAGLSSPRVARLLAGEGPDLVRSVLEEQVGVCFDTTVPGELEFALEGAHSTRRVVHVGDRTGAAITDAMLRALAERPNIRLLSGHTAVDLITFPHHALDPLAIYEAPACHGAYVLQRETGEILRVLAGETILASGGIGQIYRNTSNPPGARGDGLAMAGRAGARILNMEYIQFHPTTLSVRGAPNLLISEALRGEGAVLLTPEGQPIMQRHDSRWGDLAPRDVVARAIHREMLEGGLEHVWLDISQRHSADFIRDRFPQIVENCTRYGVDPTCEPIPVVPAAHYACGGVLVDDWGRSSITGLYAVGEVSCTGLHGANRLASTSLLEGLVWGDRAARHISCNLGDPIDDARVPGWVARSTQWPDPGLLEGDMTTIRNLMWHYVGLVRNGDRLQRAQRELRHLWHEIEEFYRTTHLNDQLIGLRNAVQVARMVTWAALRNRHSRGTHYRADDPALQAGGQP
;
A
#
# COMPACT_ATOMS: atom_id res chain seq x y z
N MET A 1 17.42 26.61 -13.13
CA MET A 1 16.50 25.49 -13.51
C MET A 1 15.09 26.00 -13.30
N ASP A 2 14.28 25.93 -14.34
CA ASP A 2 12.92 26.40 -14.30
C ASP A 2 12.06 25.50 -13.38
N ALA A 3 11.21 26.13 -12.58
CA ALA A 3 10.27 25.40 -11.75
C ALA A 3 9.09 24.94 -12.62
N ILE A 4 8.60 23.74 -12.41
CA ILE A 4 7.30 23.31 -12.94
C ILE A 4 6.24 23.90 -11.98
N GLN A 5 5.35 24.72 -12.52
CA GLN A 5 4.19 25.23 -11.78
C GLN A 5 2.95 24.44 -12.18
N THR A 6 2.09 24.11 -11.22
CA THR A 6 0.84 23.38 -11.41
C THR A 6 -0.15 23.74 -10.30
N HIS A 7 -1.45 23.66 -10.54
CA HIS A 7 -2.43 23.87 -9.48
C HIS A 7 -2.42 22.71 -8.49
N THR A 8 -2.32 21.46 -8.98
CA THR A 8 -2.22 20.27 -8.11
C THR A 8 -1.08 19.36 -8.55
N LEU A 9 -0.19 19.02 -7.60
CA LEU A 9 0.79 17.95 -7.72
C LEU A 9 0.25 16.67 -7.10
N ILE A 10 0.27 15.56 -7.85
CA ILE A 10 -0.11 14.23 -7.36
C ILE A 10 1.13 13.33 -7.37
N ILE A 11 1.50 12.78 -6.21
CA ILE A 11 2.66 11.90 -6.04
C ILE A 11 2.19 10.45 -5.96
N GLY A 12 2.20 9.76 -7.10
CA GLY A 12 1.73 8.38 -7.29
C GLY A 12 0.54 8.29 -8.24
N CYS A 13 0.57 7.27 -9.11
CA CYS A 13 -0.41 7.04 -10.18
C CYS A 13 -1.21 5.74 -10.02
N GLY A 14 -1.36 5.23 -8.77
CA GLY A 14 -2.30 4.16 -8.46
C GLY A 14 -3.75 4.65 -8.51
N ILE A 15 -4.72 3.76 -8.21
CA ILE A 15 -6.16 4.08 -8.29
C ILE A 15 -6.52 5.40 -7.57
N ALA A 16 -5.93 5.66 -6.40
CA ALA A 16 -6.25 6.87 -5.62
C ALA A 16 -5.80 8.15 -6.31
N GLY A 17 -4.55 8.19 -6.81
CA GLY A 17 -4.01 9.35 -7.54
C GLY A 17 -4.69 9.53 -8.90
N ALA A 18 -4.94 8.45 -9.63
CA ALA A 18 -5.61 8.48 -10.91
C ALA A 18 -7.07 8.99 -10.77
N THR A 19 -7.81 8.53 -9.75
CA THR A 19 -9.17 9.03 -9.47
C THR A 19 -9.16 10.52 -9.16
N ALA A 20 -8.24 10.97 -8.31
CA ALA A 20 -8.11 12.39 -7.98
C ALA A 20 -7.82 13.23 -9.24
N ALA A 21 -6.89 12.77 -10.08
CA ALA A 21 -6.55 13.46 -11.32
C ALA A 21 -7.74 13.54 -12.31
N LEU A 22 -8.46 12.43 -12.52
CA LEU A 22 -9.63 12.39 -13.41
C LEU A 22 -10.70 13.37 -12.93
N ARG A 23 -11.00 13.37 -11.64
CA ARG A 23 -12.01 14.28 -11.07
C ARG A 23 -11.59 15.75 -11.18
N LEU A 24 -10.35 16.09 -10.84
CA LEU A 24 -9.83 17.46 -10.96
C LEU A 24 -9.81 17.95 -12.41
N SER A 25 -9.51 17.05 -13.36
CA SER A 25 -9.41 17.38 -14.79
C SER A 25 -10.74 17.76 -15.45
N GLU A 26 -11.87 17.56 -14.79
CA GLU A 26 -13.19 18.03 -15.26
C GLU A 26 -13.20 19.58 -15.41
N ASN A 27 -12.46 20.28 -14.55
CA ASN A 27 -12.14 21.70 -14.76
C ASN A 27 -10.91 21.81 -15.67
N ARG A 28 -11.13 22.14 -16.93
CA ARG A 28 -10.07 22.24 -17.96
C ARG A 28 -9.00 23.31 -17.67
N ASN A 29 -9.30 24.27 -16.80
CA ASN A 29 -8.36 25.31 -16.38
C ASN A 29 -7.52 24.90 -15.18
N HIS A 30 -7.68 23.68 -14.67
CA HIS A 30 -6.95 23.15 -13.54
C HIS A 30 -5.79 22.29 -14.05
N ASP A 31 -4.58 22.83 -14.02
CA ASP A 31 -3.36 22.10 -14.40
C ASP A 31 -2.98 21.09 -13.33
N ILE A 32 -2.77 19.85 -13.74
CA ILE A 32 -2.43 18.73 -12.87
C ILE A 32 -1.12 18.12 -13.32
N THR A 33 -0.18 17.99 -12.40
CA THR A 33 1.06 17.23 -12.63
C THR A 33 1.03 15.98 -11.77
N ILE A 34 1.10 14.83 -12.40
CA ILE A 34 1.25 13.53 -11.74
C ILE A 34 2.70 13.10 -11.88
N ILE A 35 3.34 12.70 -10.81
CA ILE A 35 4.66 12.06 -10.85
C ILE A 35 4.58 10.62 -10.38
N THR A 36 5.28 9.72 -11.07
CA THR A 36 5.43 8.34 -10.64
C THR A 36 6.88 7.88 -10.78
N ARG A 37 7.37 7.17 -9.76
CA ARG A 37 8.73 6.64 -9.72
C ARG A 37 8.98 5.61 -10.80
N ALA A 38 8.01 4.74 -11.06
CA ALA A 38 8.11 3.72 -12.07
C ALA A 38 8.23 4.32 -13.48
N HIS A 39 8.97 3.68 -14.37
CA HIS A 39 8.98 4.05 -15.80
C HIS A 39 7.64 3.70 -16.46
N ASP A 40 7.07 2.56 -16.07
CA ASP A 40 5.70 2.19 -16.41
C ASP A 40 4.77 2.60 -15.27
N ALA A 41 3.84 3.50 -15.52
CA ALA A 41 2.87 3.98 -14.53
C ALA A 41 1.92 2.88 -14.03
N ALA A 42 1.79 1.77 -14.76
CA ALA A 42 1.01 0.61 -14.34
C ALA A 42 1.67 -0.19 -13.21
N ASP A 43 3.02 -0.08 -13.00
CA ASP A 43 3.72 -0.80 -11.92
C ASP A 43 3.41 -0.17 -10.55
N SER A 44 2.26 -0.50 -10.04
CA SER A 44 1.70 -0.02 -8.77
C SER A 44 1.08 -1.17 -7.95
N ASN A 45 0.83 -0.94 -6.65
CA ASN A 45 0.03 -1.89 -5.84
C ASN A 45 -1.36 -2.12 -6.45
N SER A 46 -1.95 -1.04 -7.01
CA SER A 46 -3.26 -1.13 -7.69
C SER A 46 -3.20 -2.08 -8.89
N GLY A 47 -2.18 -1.94 -9.76
CA GLY A 47 -2.01 -2.80 -10.93
C GLY A 47 -1.74 -4.27 -10.60
N ARG A 48 -1.19 -4.55 -9.41
CA ARG A 48 -0.89 -5.91 -8.94
C ARG A 48 -2.02 -6.57 -8.14
N ALA A 49 -3.13 -5.87 -7.89
CA ALA A 49 -4.28 -6.42 -7.17
C ALA A 49 -4.98 -7.49 -8.02
N GLN A 50 -5.07 -8.72 -7.48
CA GLN A 50 -5.61 -9.88 -8.19
C GLN A 50 -7.08 -10.15 -7.87
N GLY A 51 -7.50 -9.94 -6.60
CA GLY A 51 -8.83 -10.29 -6.11
C GLY A 51 -9.92 -9.49 -6.82
N GLY A 52 -10.38 -8.44 -6.21
CA GLY A 52 -11.42 -7.60 -6.80
C GLY A 52 -11.56 -6.26 -6.08
N ILE A 53 -12.68 -5.61 -6.30
CA ILE A 53 -13.08 -4.41 -5.59
C ILE A 53 -14.48 -4.60 -5.00
N VAL A 54 -14.65 -4.15 -3.75
CA VAL A 54 -15.95 -4.22 -3.09
C VAL A 54 -16.93 -3.26 -3.76
N THR A 55 -18.14 -3.75 -4.01
CA THR A 55 -19.30 -2.95 -4.41
C THR A 55 -20.54 -3.44 -3.67
N ARG A 56 -21.75 -3.23 -4.20
CA ARG A 56 -23.02 -3.71 -3.60
C ARG A 56 -23.42 -5.03 -4.23
N GLY A 57 -23.45 -6.11 -3.44
CA GLY A 57 -23.96 -7.41 -3.87
C GLY A 57 -25.50 -7.44 -3.91
N LEU A 58 -26.05 -8.57 -4.39
CA LEU A 58 -27.52 -8.73 -4.53
C LEU A 58 -28.24 -8.74 -3.17
N ASP A 59 -27.73 -9.53 -2.19
CA ASP A 59 -28.29 -9.65 -0.83
C ASP A 59 -27.42 -8.87 0.16
N ASP A 60 -27.05 -7.62 -0.16
CA ASP A 60 -26.11 -6.82 0.59
C ASP A 60 -26.71 -5.47 0.99
N SER A 61 -26.25 -4.95 2.13
CA SER A 61 -26.60 -3.61 2.61
C SER A 61 -25.36 -2.83 3.06
N PRO A 62 -25.43 -1.48 3.13
CA PRO A 62 -24.34 -0.68 3.69
C PRO A 62 -23.94 -1.13 5.09
N GLU A 63 -24.93 -1.50 5.92
CA GLU A 63 -24.73 -1.91 7.31
C GLU A 63 -23.94 -3.22 7.39
N MET A 64 -24.22 -4.19 6.52
CA MET A 64 -23.48 -5.45 6.45
C MET A 64 -22.00 -5.21 6.12
N LEU A 65 -21.70 -4.32 5.17
CA LEU A 65 -20.31 -3.95 4.86
C LEU A 65 -19.65 -3.21 6.03
N VAL A 66 -20.36 -2.31 6.69
CA VAL A 66 -19.88 -1.62 7.90
C VAL A 66 -19.52 -2.62 9.00
N ASP A 67 -20.39 -3.57 9.29
CA ASP A 67 -20.16 -4.59 10.32
C ASP A 67 -18.96 -5.48 9.99
N ASP A 68 -18.78 -5.86 8.72
CA ASP A 68 -17.62 -6.64 8.28
C ASP A 68 -16.32 -5.84 8.42
N ILE A 69 -16.31 -4.55 8.06
CA ILE A 69 -15.16 -3.65 8.25
C ILE A 69 -14.80 -3.51 9.74
N LEU A 70 -15.80 -3.27 10.61
CA LEU A 70 -15.57 -3.10 12.05
C LEU A 70 -15.03 -4.37 12.68
N ARG A 71 -15.55 -5.53 12.27
CA ARG A 71 -15.10 -6.84 12.72
C ARG A 71 -13.67 -7.13 12.27
N ALA A 72 -13.38 -6.95 10.97
CA ALA A 72 -12.03 -7.14 10.43
C ALA A 72 -11.02 -6.22 11.08
N GLY A 73 -11.37 -4.95 11.32
CA GLY A 73 -10.53 -3.96 11.96
C GLY A 73 -10.31 -4.13 13.46
N ALA A 74 -10.77 -5.24 14.03
CA ALA A 74 -10.60 -5.62 15.44
C ALA A 74 -11.03 -4.51 16.42
N GLY A 75 -12.12 -3.81 16.11
CA GLY A 75 -12.71 -2.76 16.96
C GLY A 75 -11.92 -1.42 16.96
N LEU A 76 -10.99 -1.21 16.03
CA LEU A 76 -10.28 0.08 15.84
C LEU A 76 -10.71 0.84 14.58
N SER A 77 -11.51 0.24 13.70
CA SER A 77 -12.09 0.95 12.56
C SER A 77 -13.09 2.02 13.03
N SER A 78 -13.08 3.17 12.38
CA SER A 78 -14.04 4.24 12.64
C SER A 78 -15.41 3.90 12.03
N PRO A 79 -16.49 3.77 12.84
CA PRO A 79 -17.82 3.47 12.30
C PRO A 79 -18.32 4.55 11.33
N ARG A 80 -17.93 5.82 11.54
CA ARG A 80 -18.28 6.93 10.66
C ARG A 80 -17.63 6.77 9.29
N VAL A 81 -16.35 6.44 9.28
CA VAL A 81 -15.56 6.25 8.05
C VAL A 81 -16.01 5.00 7.29
N ALA A 82 -16.32 3.91 8.00
CA ALA A 82 -16.89 2.71 7.39
C ALA A 82 -18.25 2.99 6.70
N ARG A 83 -19.14 3.77 7.33
CA ARG A 83 -20.42 4.19 6.72
C ARG A 83 -20.21 5.08 5.49
N LEU A 84 -19.22 5.98 5.53
CA LEU A 84 -18.87 6.82 4.38
C LEU A 84 -18.46 5.96 3.18
N LEU A 85 -17.54 5.03 3.38
CA LEU A 85 -17.10 4.10 2.32
C LEU A 85 -18.27 3.25 1.81
N ALA A 86 -19.06 2.65 2.70
CA ALA A 86 -20.18 1.78 2.33
C ALA A 86 -21.31 2.54 1.60
N GLY A 87 -21.44 3.84 1.85
CA GLY A 87 -22.43 4.70 1.19
C GLY A 87 -21.98 5.18 -0.20
N GLU A 88 -20.76 5.71 -0.31
CA GLU A 88 -20.28 6.35 -1.55
C GLU A 88 -19.58 5.36 -2.50
N GLY A 89 -18.92 4.32 -1.94
CA GLY A 89 -18.04 3.43 -2.69
C GLY A 89 -18.71 2.72 -3.87
N PRO A 90 -19.85 2.03 -3.68
CA PRO A 90 -20.53 1.32 -4.77
C PRO A 90 -20.94 2.22 -5.95
N ASP A 91 -21.38 3.45 -5.67
CA ASP A 91 -21.74 4.41 -6.71
C ASP A 91 -20.51 4.90 -7.49
N LEU A 92 -19.35 5.04 -6.82
CA LEU A 92 -18.10 5.40 -7.48
C LEU A 92 -17.52 4.23 -8.31
N VAL A 93 -17.69 2.98 -7.88
CA VAL A 93 -17.32 1.82 -8.72
C VAL A 93 -18.09 1.88 -10.03
N ARG A 94 -19.41 2.10 -9.98
CA ARG A 94 -20.23 2.21 -11.18
C ARG A 94 -19.87 3.46 -12.01
N SER A 95 -19.95 4.64 -11.43
CA SER A 95 -19.83 5.90 -12.19
C SER A 95 -18.42 6.15 -12.72
N VAL A 96 -17.38 5.84 -11.93
CA VAL A 96 -15.99 6.08 -12.34
C VAL A 96 -15.41 4.88 -13.08
N LEU A 97 -15.50 3.66 -12.52
CA LEU A 97 -14.82 2.52 -13.11
C LEU A 97 -15.56 1.94 -14.30
N GLU A 98 -16.87 1.75 -14.22
CA GLU A 98 -17.65 1.19 -15.34
C GLU A 98 -18.00 2.25 -16.38
N GLU A 99 -18.66 3.36 -15.96
CA GLU A 99 -19.23 4.33 -16.90
C GLU A 99 -18.18 5.30 -17.46
N GLN A 100 -17.28 5.85 -16.62
CA GLN A 100 -16.32 6.88 -17.05
C GLN A 100 -15.07 6.30 -17.72
N VAL A 101 -14.46 5.24 -17.14
CA VAL A 101 -13.20 4.67 -17.67
C VAL A 101 -13.39 3.33 -18.38
N GLY A 102 -14.58 2.73 -18.34
CA GLY A 102 -14.95 1.57 -19.15
C GLY A 102 -14.34 0.25 -18.68
N VAL A 103 -14.22 0.02 -17.37
CA VAL A 103 -13.84 -1.30 -16.84
C VAL A 103 -14.98 -2.28 -17.04
N CYS A 104 -14.72 -3.40 -17.71
CA CYS A 104 -15.68 -4.48 -17.89
C CYS A 104 -15.41 -5.54 -16.82
N PHE A 105 -16.23 -5.57 -15.76
CA PHE A 105 -16.21 -6.64 -14.77
C PHE A 105 -16.86 -7.91 -15.30
N ASP A 106 -16.48 -9.06 -14.73
CA ASP A 106 -17.04 -10.36 -15.11
C ASP A 106 -18.53 -10.44 -14.80
N THR A 107 -19.27 -11.19 -15.64
CA THR A 107 -20.72 -11.33 -15.56
C THR A 107 -21.13 -12.80 -15.62
N THR A 108 -22.15 -13.19 -14.85
CA THR A 108 -22.74 -14.55 -14.89
C THR A 108 -23.59 -14.76 -16.13
N VAL A 109 -24.40 -13.75 -16.46
CA VAL A 109 -25.18 -13.64 -17.69
C VAL A 109 -25.10 -12.20 -18.19
N PRO A 110 -25.36 -11.92 -19.47
CA PRO A 110 -25.27 -10.56 -20.00
C PRO A 110 -26.04 -9.55 -19.15
N GLY A 111 -25.30 -8.58 -18.57
CA GLY A 111 -25.85 -7.51 -17.73
C GLY A 111 -25.92 -7.80 -16.22
N GLU A 112 -25.55 -8.99 -15.76
CA GLU A 112 -25.51 -9.32 -14.32
C GLU A 112 -24.07 -9.56 -13.86
N LEU A 113 -23.55 -8.71 -12.97
CA LEU A 113 -22.22 -8.81 -12.41
C LEU A 113 -22.02 -10.14 -11.65
N GLU A 114 -20.85 -10.74 -11.80
CA GLU A 114 -20.42 -11.87 -10.98
C GLU A 114 -19.81 -11.36 -9.68
N PHE A 115 -20.30 -11.87 -8.54
CA PHE A 115 -19.83 -11.50 -7.21
C PHE A 115 -19.07 -12.63 -6.56
N ALA A 116 -17.81 -12.38 -6.19
CA ALA A 116 -16.99 -13.28 -5.39
C ALA A 116 -17.22 -13.08 -3.89
N LEU A 117 -17.00 -14.15 -3.11
CA LEU A 117 -16.88 -14.12 -1.65
C LEU A 117 -15.40 -14.17 -1.28
N GLU A 118 -14.95 -13.22 -0.47
CA GLU A 118 -13.59 -13.22 0.08
C GLU A 118 -13.60 -13.34 1.61
N GLY A 119 -12.44 -13.60 2.21
CA GLY A 119 -12.31 -13.83 3.65
C GLY A 119 -12.84 -12.68 4.51
N ALA A 120 -13.51 -13.01 5.57
CA ALA A 120 -14.17 -12.13 6.53
C ALA A 120 -15.35 -11.30 5.99
N HIS A 121 -15.78 -11.50 4.75
CA HIS A 121 -17.04 -10.95 4.24
C HIS A 121 -18.23 -11.83 4.63
N SER A 122 -19.33 -11.20 5.01
CA SER A 122 -20.58 -11.89 5.36
C SER A 122 -21.41 -12.28 4.13
N THR A 123 -21.18 -11.64 2.97
CA THR A 123 -21.88 -11.91 1.71
C THR A 123 -21.00 -11.68 0.49
N ARG A 124 -21.45 -12.16 -0.68
CA ARG A 124 -20.77 -11.93 -1.98
C ARG A 124 -20.99 -10.50 -2.42
N ARG A 125 -19.90 -9.72 -2.57
CA ARG A 125 -19.95 -8.31 -2.95
C ARG A 125 -18.72 -7.81 -3.71
N VAL A 126 -17.81 -8.69 -4.04
CA VAL A 126 -16.55 -8.34 -4.69
C VAL A 126 -16.69 -8.60 -6.19
N VAL A 127 -16.61 -7.53 -7.00
CA VAL A 127 -16.55 -7.66 -8.46
C VAL A 127 -15.10 -7.77 -8.91
N HIS A 128 -14.87 -8.47 -10.02
CA HIS A 128 -13.53 -8.81 -10.48
C HIS A 128 -13.45 -8.86 -12.02
N VAL A 129 -12.21 -8.93 -12.53
CA VAL A 129 -11.89 -9.25 -13.92
C VAL A 129 -10.91 -10.42 -13.87
N GLY A 130 -11.42 -11.65 -13.87
CA GLY A 130 -10.63 -12.86 -13.63
C GLY A 130 -9.81 -12.76 -12.33
N ASP A 131 -8.51 -13.01 -12.43
CA ASP A 131 -7.50 -12.82 -11.37
C ASP A 131 -6.56 -11.62 -11.64
N ARG A 132 -7.01 -10.61 -12.43
CA ARG A 132 -6.26 -9.43 -12.86
C ARG A 132 -7.01 -8.11 -12.73
N THR A 133 -7.89 -8.02 -11.77
CA THR A 133 -8.80 -6.86 -11.59
C THR A 133 -8.04 -5.54 -11.50
N GLY A 134 -6.96 -5.50 -10.72
CA GLY A 134 -6.15 -4.29 -10.56
C GLY A 134 -5.48 -3.84 -11.85
N ALA A 135 -4.98 -4.77 -12.67
CA ALA A 135 -4.41 -4.46 -13.97
C ALA A 135 -5.47 -3.87 -14.91
N ALA A 136 -6.66 -4.48 -14.97
CA ALA A 136 -7.77 -3.98 -15.81
C ALA A 136 -8.20 -2.55 -15.42
N ILE A 137 -8.33 -2.29 -14.11
CA ILE A 137 -8.66 -0.95 -13.60
C ILE A 137 -7.54 0.05 -13.93
N THR A 138 -6.28 -0.31 -13.66
CA THR A 138 -5.14 0.59 -13.85
C THR A 138 -4.97 0.96 -15.33
N ASP A 139 -5.05 -0.02 -16.24
CA ASP A 139 -4.95 0.21 -17.68
C ASP A 139 -6.06 1.12 -18.19
N ALA A 140 -7.31 0.92 -17.73
CA ALA A 140 -8.44 1.76 -18.09
C ALA A 140 -8.25 3.21 -17.60
N MET A 141 -7.82 3.38 -16.35
CA MET A 141 -7.55 4.70 -15.78
C MET A 141 -6.43 5.43 -16.51
N LEU A 142 -5.31 4.74 -16.80
CA LEU A 142 -4.17 5.35 -17.51
C LEU A 142 -4.56 5.80 -18.92
N ARG A 143 -5.39 5.04 -19.64
CA ARG A 143 -5.95 5.48 -20.93
C ARG A 143 -6.78 6.74 -20.77
N ALA A 144 -7.67 6.79 -19.78
CA ALA A 144 -8.52 7.95 -19.53
C ALA A 144 -7.71 9.20 -19.12
N LEU A 145 -6.62 9.04 -18.35
CA LEU A 145 -5.69 10.14 -18.01
C LEU A 145 -4.99 10.70 -19.26
N ALA A 146 -4.57 9.83 -20.18
CA ALA A 146 -3.86 10.24 -21.41
C ALA A 146 -4.75 11.08 -22.36
N GLU A 147 -6.07 10.97 -22.26
CA GLU A 147 -7.03 11.76 -23.02
C GLU A 147 -7.29 13.16 -22.45
N ARG A 148 -6.73 13.50 -21.28
CA ARG A 148 -6.96 14.77 -20.59
C ARG A 148 -5.83 15.77 -20.88
N PRO A 149 -6.09 16.87 -21.61
CA PRO A 149 -5.04 17.82 -22.03
C PRO A 149 -4.44 18.62 -20.88
N ASN A 150 -5.14 18.74 -19.74
CA ASN A 150 -4.71 19.46 -18.55
C ASN A 150 -4.02 18.54 -17.51
N ILE A 151 -3.71 17.28 -17.88
CA ILE A 151 -2.93 16.35 -17.06
C ILE A 151 -1.56 16.15 -17.69
N ARG A 152 -0.50 16.38 -16.90
CA ARG A 152 0.88 16.03 -17.23
C ARG A 152 1.32 14.85 -16.37
N LEU A 153 1.55 13.69 -16.97
CA LEU A 153 2.10 12.50 -16.30
C LEU A 153 3.61 12.41 -16.54
N LEU A 154 4.39 12.44 -15.46
CA LEU A 154 5.85 12.32 -15.45
C LEU A 154 6.25 10.98 -14.85
N SER A 155 6.50 9.98 -15.69
CA SER A 155 7.07 8.68 -15.30
C SER A 155 8.58 8.77 -15.06
N GLY A 156 9.15 7.86 -14.25
CA GLY A 156 10.57 7.87 -13.93
C GLY A 156 11.00 9.05 -13.04
N HIS A 157 10.07 9.63 -12.29
CA HIS A 157 10.29 10.78 -11.42
C HIS A 157 10.05 10.42 -9.95
N THR A 158 11.07 10.58 -9.11
CA THR A 158 11.01 10.25 -7.66
C THR A 158 10.90 11.53 -6.84
N ALA A 159 9.85 11.67 -6.04
CA ALA A 159 9.77 12.74 -5.05
C ALA A 159 10.89 12.58 -4.00
N VAL A 160 11.65 13.64 -3.77
CA VAL A 160 12.78 13.68 -2.83
C VAL A 160 12.31 14.13 -1.45
N ASP A 161 11.66 15.30 -1.43
CA ASP A 161 11.09 15.88 -0.22
C ASP A 161 9.95 16.86 -0.54
N LEU A 162 9.02 17.05 0.41
CA LEU A 162 7.97 18.07 0.29
C LEU A 162 8.56 19.46 0.55
N ILE A 163 8.12 20.44 -0.23
CA ILE A 163 8.53 21.84 -0.05
C ILE A 163 7.64 22.47 1.04
N THR A 164 8.25 22.84 2.15
CA THR A 164 7.59 23.59 3.24
C THR A 164 8.48 24.78 3.64
N PHE A 165 7.92 25.93 3.90
CA PHE A 165 8.72 27.14 4.21
C PHE A 165 9.58 27.02 5.46
N PRO A 166 9.14 26.41 6.59
CA PRO A 166 10.02 26.21 7.74
C PRO A 166 11.32 25.46 7.43
N HIS A 167 11.37 24.67 6.35
CA HIS A 167 12.54 23.89 5.96
C HIS A 167 13.24 24.38 4.69
N HIS A 168 12.54 25.06 3.78
CA HIS A 168 13.01 25.30 2.43
C HIS A 168 12.87 26.76 1.95
N ALA A 169 12.47 27.71 2.80
CA ALA A 169 12.39 29.11 2.42
C ALA A 169 13.76 29.79 2.41
N LEU A 170 13.91 30.79 1.55
CA LEU A 170 15.10 31.69 1.53
C LEU A 170 15.04 32.71 2.66
N ASP A 171 13.83 33.11 3.06
CA ASP A 171 13.61 34.02 4.20
C ASP A 171 13.75 33.25 5.53
N PRO A 172 14.72 33.60 6.40
CA PRO A 172 14.86 32.96 7.71
C PRO A 172 13.66 33.17 8.65
N LEU A 173 12.82 34.15 8.39
CA LEU A 173 11.60 34.40 9.21
C LEU A 173 10.47 33.42 8.85
N ALA A 174 10.53 32.74 7.72
CA ALA A 174 9.54 31.73 7.31
C ALA A 174 9.41 30.56 8.29
N ILE A 175 10.40 30.35 9.17
CA ILE A 175 10.30 29.34 10.24
C ILE A 175 9.13 29.60 11.22
N TYR A 176 8.63 30.83 11.28
CA TYR A 176 7.48 31.19 12.10
C TYR A 176 6.14 31.07 11.36
N GLU A 177 6.16 30.83 10.06
CA GLU A 177 4.94 30.56 9.29
C GLU A 177 4.33 29.20 9.67
N ALA A 178 3.01 29.09 9.60
CA ALA A 178 2.34 27.81 9.80
C ALA A 178 2.79 26.79 8.74
N PRO A 179 3.03 25.52 9.10
CA PRO A 179 3.44 24.53 8.12
C PRO A 179 2.42 24.39 6.99
N ALA A 180 2.88 24.67 5.77
CA ALA A 180 2.12 24.49 4.54
C ALA A 180 2.99 23.80 3.49
N CYS A 181 2.39 22.93 2.67
CA CYS A 181 3.04 22.25 1.57
C CYS A 181 2.82 23.04 0.28
N HIS A 182 3.91 23.27 -0.45
CA HIS A 182 3.93 24.07 -1.68
C HIS A 182 4.47 23.26 -2.87
N GLY A 183 4.39 21.93 -2.83
CA GLY A 183 4.91 21.05 -3.84
C GLY A 183 6.03 20.13 -3.35
N ALA A 184 6.92 19.74 -4.25
CA ALA A 184 8.02 18.83 -3.92
C ALA A 184 9.28 19.09 -4.76
N TYR A 185 10.44 18.72 -4.21
CA TYR A 185 11.64 18.44 -5.01
C TYR A 185 11.52 17.05 -5.62
N VAL A 186 11.85 16.95 -6.90
CA VAL A 186 11.60 15.73 -7.70
C VAL A 186 12.84 15.37 -8.49
N LEU A 187 13.38 14.18 -8.27
CA LEU A 187 14.48 13.62 -9.03
C LEU A 187 13.95 13.05 -10.36
N GLN A 188 14.45 13.54 -11.46
CA GLN A 188 14.34 12.89 -12.77
C GLN A 188 15.39 11.78 -12.84
N ARG A 189 14.95 10.52 -12.79
CA ARG A 189 15.83 9.36 -12.62
C ARG A 189 16.78 9.13 -13.79
N GLU A 190 16.39 9.54 -14.99
CA GLU A 190 17.16 9.35 -16.21
C GLU A 190 18.37 10.30 -16.25
N THR A 191 18.18 11.58 -15.90
CA THR A 191 19.22 12.62 -15.96
C THR A 191 19.96 12.80 -14.64
N GLY A 192 19.36 12.41 -13.51
CA GLY A 192 19.87 12.70 -12.17
C GLY A 192 19.60 14.15 -11.71
N GLU A 193 18.87 14.94 -12.50
CA GLU A 193 18.51 16.30 -12.13
C GLU A 193 17.39 16.34 -11.12
N ILE A 194 17.43 17.33 -10.19
CA ILE A 194 16.38 17.57 -9.23
C ILE A 194 15.64 18.84 -9.59
N LEU A 195 14.35 18.67 -9.92
CA LEU A 195 13.42 19.71 -10.29
C LEU A 195 12.65 20.23 -9.07
N ARG A 196 12.20 21.49 -9.12
CA ARG A 196 11.14 21.99 -8.23
C ARG A 196 9.80 21.83 -8.93
N VAL A 197 8.85 21.17 -8.30
CA VAL A 197 7.46 21.16 -8.74
C VAL A 197 6.66 21.92 -7.68
N LEU A 198 6.24 23.15 -8.03
CA LEU A 198 5.50 24.05 -7.16
C LEU A 198 4.01 23.90 -7.44
N ALA A 199 3.24 23.72 -6.37
CA ALA A 199 1.81 23.46 -6.47
C ALA A 199 1.02 24.23 -5.41
N GLY A 200 -0.20 24.63 -5.73
CA GLY A 200 -1.15 25.14 -4.75
C GLY A 200 -1.56 24.05 -3.76
N GLU A 201 -1.80 22.85 -4.27
CA GLU A 201 -2.17 21.66 -3.49
C GLU A 201 -1.32 20.45 -3.87
N THR A 202 -0.98 19.61 -2.89
CA THR A 202 -0.20 18.39 -3.11
C THR A 202 -0.94 17.18 -2.55
N ILE A 203 -1.11 16.14 -3.38
CA ILE A 203 -1.75 14.87 -2.99
C ILE A 203 -0.69 13.78 -2.93
N LEU A 204 -0.49 13.19 -1.76
CA LEU A 204 0.27 11.96 -1.60
C LEU A 204 -0.63 10.77 -1.93
N ALA A 205 -0.29 10.02 -2.98
CA ALA A 205 -0.93 8.79 -3.43
C ALA A 205 0.11 7.68 -3.67
N SER A 206 1.21 7.71 -2.89
CA SER A 206 2.45 6.97 -3.13
C SER A 206 2.40 5.49 -2.70
N GLY A 207 1.26 5.01 -2.21
CA GLY A 207 1.07 3.61 -1.79
C GLY A 207 1.79 3.26 -0.49
N GLY A 208 2.10 1.97 -0.31
CA GLY A 208 2.51 1.40 0.95
C GLY A 208 4.01 1.30 1.19
N ILE A 209 4.37 0.39 2.11
CA ILE A 209 5.71 0.30 2.71
C ILE A 209 6.31 -1.12 2.65
N GLY A 210 5.71 -2.06 1.93
CA GLY A 210 6.07 -3.50 2.01
C GLY A 210 7.53 -3.79 1.71
N GLN A 211 8.21 -2.96 0.92
CA GLN A 211 9.62 -3.15 0.55
C GLN A 211 10.63 -3.01 1.70
N ILE A 212 10.18 -2.56 2.89
CA ILE A 212 11.03 -2.60 4.10
C ILE A 212 11.08 -4.01 4.73
N TYR A 213 10.31 -4.98 4.23
CA TYR A 213 10.31 -6.38 4.68
C TYR A 213 10.98 -7.29 3.66
N ARG A 214 11.56 -8.41 4.14
CA ARG A 214 12.22 -9.41 3.30
C ARG A 214 11.27 -10.04 2.30
N ASN A 215 10.08 -10.48 2.78
CA ASN A 215 9.04 -11.03 1.95
C ASN A 215 7.91 -10.00 1.83
N THR A 216 7.57 -9.63 0.61
CA THR A 216 6.49 -8.67 0.32
C THR A 216 5.86 -8.93 -1.03
N SER A 217 4.53 -8.79 -1.11
CA SER A 217 3.77 -8.82 -2.36
C SER A 217 3.78 -7.48 -3.11
N ASN A 218 4.38 -6.45 -2.53
CA ASN A 218 4.34 -5.09 -3.06
C ASN A 218 5.39 -4.87 -4.17
N PRO A 219 5.13 -3.95 -5.13
CA PRO A 219 6.09 -3.56 -6.15
C PRO A 219 7.34 -2.88 -5.55
N PRO A 220 8.46 -2.81 -6.32
CA PRO A 220 9.70 -2.19 -5.85
C PRO A 220 9.56 -0.73 -5.40
N GLY A 221 8.50 -0.04 -5.81
CA GLY A 221 8.20 1.34 -5.42
C GLY A 221 7.60 1.51 -4.03
N ALA A 222 7.11 0.44 -3.39
CA ALA A 222 6.45 0.52 -2.08
C ALA A 222 7.45 0.62 -0.92
N ARG A 223 8.27 1.68 -0.91
CA ARG A 223 9.34 1.96 0.06
C ARG A 223 8.92 2.91 1.19
N GLY A 224 7.68 3.43 1.14
CA GLY A 224 7.15 4.42 2.08
C GLY A 224 7.59 5.86 1.80
N ASP A 225 7.90 6.19 0.55
CA ASP A 225 8.45 7.50 0.17
C ASP A 225 7.55 8.66 0.64
N GLY A 226 6.24 8.62 0.33
CA GLY A 226 5.30 9.67 0.76
C GLY A 226 5.14 9.75 2.27
N LEU A 227 5.13 8.60 2.95
CA LEU A 227 5.03 8.55 4.42
C LEU A 227 6.26 9.16 5.10
N ALA A 228 7.46 8.85 4.59
CA ALA A 228 8.70 9.43 5.09
C ALA A 228 8.75 10.95 4.87
N MET A 229 8.37 11.42 3.67
CA MET A 229 8.31 12.85 3.36
C MET A 229 7.29 13.58 4.24
N ALA A 230 6.08 13.03 4.41
CA ALA A 230 5.06 13.59 5.29
C ALA A 230 5.54 13.67 6.74
N GLY A 231 6.24 12.64 7.24
CA GLY A 231 6.82 12.62 8.56
C GLY A 231 7.91 13.68 8.76
N ARG A 232 8.79 13.90 7.76
CA ARG A 232 9.81 14.97 7.80
C ARG A 232 9.17 16.37 7.77
N ALA A 233 8.08 16.51 7.02
CA ALA A 233 7.31 17.74 6.96
C ALA A 233 6.51 18.04 8.27
N GLY A 234 6.46 17.09 9.21
CA GLY A 234 5.75 17.24 10.47
C GLY A 234 4.27 16.85 10.45
N ALA A 235 3.81 16.12 9.42
CA ALA A 235 2.45 15.59 9.37
C ALA A 235 2.21 14.57 10.49
N ARG A 236 0.97 14.51 11.00
CA ARG A 236 0.58 13.50 11.98
C ARG A 236 0.49 12.12 11.30
N ILE A 237 1.13 11.12 11.92
CA ILE A 237 1.17 9.74 11.45
C ILE A 237 0.64 8.84 12.54
N LEU A 238 -0.26 7.90 12.21
CA LEU A 238 -0.90 6.99 13.15
C LEU A 238 -0.84 5.54 12.70
N ASN A 239 -0.99 4.62 13.67
CA ASN A 239 -1.27 3.19 13.47
C ASN A 239 -0.20 2.43 12.68
N MET A 240 1.06 2.88 12.75
CA MET A 240 2.16 2.29 11.98
C MET A 240 2.51 0.87 12.38
N GLU A 241 2.10 0.39 13.56
CA GLU A 241 2.28 -0.99 14.01
C GLU A 241 1.39 -2.00 13.26
N TYR A 242 0.31 -1.57 12.61
CA TYR A 242 -0.65 -2.46 11.95
C TYR A 242 -0.26 -2.72 10.49
N ILE A 243 0.62 -3.68 10.30
CA ILE A 243 1.05 -4.17 8.99
C ILE A 243 0.38 -5.50 8.71
N GLN A 244 -0.47 -5.56 7.69
CA GLN A 244 -1.11 -6.80 7.26
C GLN A 244 -0.13 -7.63 6.42
N PHE A 245 0.05 -8.89 6.80
CA PHE A 245 0.75 -9.88 6.01
C PHE A 245 -0.26 -10.72 5.23
N HIS A 246 -0.07 -10.83 3.91
CA HIS A 246 -0.85 -11.78 3.12
C HIS A 246 -0.34 -13.19 3.42
N PRO A 247 -1.22 -14.16 3.69
CA PRO A 247 -0.80 -15.51 4.06
C PRO A 247 -0.02 -16.23 2.97
N THR A 248 -0.39 -16.02 1.71
CA THR A 248 0.04 -16.82 0.58
C THR A 248 0.68 -15.97 -0.51
N THR A 249 2.01 -16.00 -0.59
CA THR A 249 2.79 -15.53 -1.74
C THR A 249 3.72 -16.63 -2.19
N LEU A 250 4.00 -16.70 -3.49
CA LEU A 250 4.87 -17.72 -4.09
C LEU A 250 6.25 -17.72 -3.44
N SER A 251 6.71 -18.89 -3.00
CA SER A 251 8.01 -19.08 -2.35
C SER A 251 8.89 -20.02 -3.18
N VAL A 252 9.41 -19.50 -4.29
CA VAL A 252 10.36 -20.22 -5.16
C VAL A 252 11.66 -19.43 -5.22
N ARG A 253 12.79 -20.12 -5.11
CA ARG A 253 14.10 -19.47 -5.16
C ARG A 253 14.32 -18.75 -6.49
N GLY A 254 14.63 -17.46 -6.44
CA GLY A 254 14.81 -16.61 -7.62
C GLY A 254 13.53 -15.99 -8.17
N ALA A 255 12.36 -16.38 -7.67
CA ALA A 255 11.10 -15.72 -7.96
C ALA A 255 10.86 -14.53 -7.01
N PRO A 256 10.18 -13.45 -7.45
CA PRO A 256 9.61 -12.49 -6.53
C PRO A 256 8.46 -13.15 -5.73
N ASN A 257 8.12 -12.57 -4.57
CA ASN A 257 6.96 -13.03 -3.79
C ASN A 257 5.64 -12.62 -4.50
N LEU A 258 5.31 -13.32 -5.58
CA LEU A 258 4.07 -13.10 -6.32
C LEU A 258 2.86 -13.44 -5.46
N LEU A 259 1.84 -12.60 -5.51
CA LEU A 259 0.61 -12.84 -4.77
C LEU A 259 -0.09 -14.10 -5.29
N ILE A 260 -0.44 -15.01 -4.39
CA ILE A 260 -1.38 -16.10 -4.65
C ILE A 260 -2.69 -15.70 -3.99
N SER A 261 -3.64 -15.28 -4.82
CA SER A 261 -4.90 -14.65 -4.37
C SER A 261 -5.65 -15.49 -3.34
N GLU A 262 -6.33 -14.79 -2.44
CA GLU A 262 -7.25 -15.40 -1.49
C GLU A 262 -8.41 -16.14 -2.17
N ALA A 263 -8.74 -15.75 -3.40
CA ALA A 263 -9.76 -16.41 -4.21
C ALA A 263 -9.51 -17.91 -4.39
N LEU A 264 -8.22 -18.38 -4.44
CA LEU A 264 -7.93 -19.81 -4.46
C LEU A 264 -8.47 -20.52 -3.21
N ARG A 265 -8.29 -19.91 -2.03
CA ARG A 265 -8.83 -20.46 -0.78
C ARG A 265 -10.35 -20.37 -0.74
N GLY A 266 -10.92 -19.32 -1.34
CA GLY A 266 -12.36 -19.17 -1.59
C GLY A 266 -12.94 -20.30 -2.43
N GLU A 267 -12.19 -20.80 -3.43
CA GLU A 267 -12.53 -21.96 -4.24
C GLU A 267 -12.11 -23.30 -3.60
N GLY A 268 -11.66 -23.29 -2.34
CA GLY A 268 -11.42 -24.49 -1.55
C GLY A 268 -9.97 -25.01 -1.56
N ALA A 269 -8.99 -24.21 -1.97
CA ALA A 269 -7.59 -24.57 -1.79
C ALA A 269 -7.24 -24.68 -0.29
N VAL A 270 -6.42 -25.67 0.07
CA VAL A 270 -6.10 -26.04 1.45
C VAL A 270 -4.62 -25.82 1.73
N LEU A 271 -4.30 -25.22 2.89
CA LEU A 271 -2.94 -25.08 3.39
C LEU A 271 -2.46 -26.36 4.05
N LEU A 272 -1.30 -26.86 3.60
CA LEU A 272 -0.76 -28.17 3.98
C LEU A 272 0.66 -28.04 4.54
N THR A 273 1.00 -28.92 5.51
CA THR A 273 2.39 -29.20 5.90
C THR A 273 3.11 -30.03 4.82
N PRO A 274 4.45 -30.21 4.91
CA PRO A 274 5.16 -31.12 4.01
C PRO A 274 4.62 -32.55 3.98
N GLU A 275 4.04 -33.00 5.11
CA GLU A 275 3.43 -34.34 5.24
C GLU A 275 1.98 -34.40 4.70
N GLY A 276 1.49 -33.32 4.09
CA GLY A 276 0.13 -33.24 3.53
C GLY A 276 -0.98 -33.05 4.58
N GLN A 277 -0.67 -32.60 5.78
CA GLN A 277 -1.65 -32.37 6.84
C GLN A 277 -2.24 -30.96 6.76
N PRO A 278 -3.59 -30.79 6.83
CA PRO A 278 -4.22 -29.48 6.83
C PRO A 278 -3.80 -28.63 8.03
N ILE A 279 -3.26 -27.44 7.78
CA ILE A 279 -2.74 -26.55 8.82
C ILE A 279 -3.90 -25.91 9.61
N MET A 280 -4.85 -25.30 8.92
CA MET A 280 -5.85 -24.45 9.55
C MET A 280 -6.86 -25.20 10.44
N GLN A 281 -7.08 -26.50 10.21
CA GLN A 281 -7.93 -27.32 11.09
C GLN A 281 -7.44 -27.35 12.55
N ARG A 282 -6.12 -27.20 12.76
CA ARG A 282 -5.51 -27.18 14.11
C ARG A 282 -5.51 -25.79 14.75
N HIS A 283 -5.61 -24.72 13.95
CA HIS A 283 -5.47 -23.35 14.41
C HIS A 283 -6.79 -22.59 14.49
N ASP A 284 -7.71 -22.83 13.56
CA ASP A 284 -9.07 -22.25 13.54
C ASP A 284 -10.04 -23.21 12.84
N SER A 285 -10.70 -24.06 13.63
CA SER A 285 -11.66 -25.03 13.10
C SER A 285 -12.99 -24.41 12.61
N ARG A 286 -13.27 -23.15 12.98
CA ARG A 286 -14.53 -22.46 12.60
C ARG A 286 -14.48 -21.94 11.16
N TRP A 287 -13.38 -21.25 10.81
CA TRP A 287 -13.23 -20.60 9.52
C TRP A 287 -12.27 -21.34 8.58
N GLY A 288 -11.41 -22.24 9.12
CA GLY A 288 -10.42 -22.95 8.34
C GLY A 288 -9.52 -22.02 7.53
N ASP A 289 -9.30 -22.36 6.27
CA ASP A 289 -8.44 -21.59 5.36
C ASP A 289 -9.02 -20.21 4.97
N LEU A 290 -10.28 -19.91 5.32
CA LEU A 290 -10.94 -18.61 5.15
C LEU A 290 -10.96 -17.75 6.42
N ALA A 291 -10.20 -18.12 7.45
CA ALA A 291 -10.02 -17.28 8.63
C ALA A 291 -9.40 -15.91 8.24
N PRO A 292 -9.53 -14.87 9.08
CA PRO A 292 -8.88 -13.59 8.85
C PRO A 292 -7.39 -13.72 8.52
N ARG A 293 -6.89 -12.88 7.62
CA ARG A 293 -5.53 -12.98 7.08
C ARG A 293 -4.43 -13.03 8.15
N ASP A 294 -4.59 -12.26 9.22
CA ASP A 294 -3.65 -12.23 10.34
C ASP A 294 -3.60 -13.57 11.09
N VAL A 295 -4.74 -14.25 11.24
CA VAL A 295 -4.84 -15.58 11.87
C VAL A 295 -4.13 -16.62 10.99
N VAL A 296 -4.46 -16.65 9.69
CA VAL A 296 -3.84 -17.60 8.75
C VAL A 296 -2.33 -17.37 8.63
N ALA A 297 -1.89 -16.10 8.50
CA ALA A 297 -0.48 -15.77 8.39
C ALA A 297 0.32 -16.19 9.65
N ARG A 298 -0.25 -15.98 10.85
CA ARG A 298 0.38 -16.44 12.10
C ARG A 298 0.42 -17.97 12.21
N ALA A 299 -0.62 -18.67 11.76
CA ALA A 299 -0.65 -20.13 11.73
C ALA A 299 0.48 -20.68 10.84
N ILE A 300 0.59 -20.19 9.61
CA ILE A 300 1.67 -20.56 8.69
C ILE A 300 3.04 -20.26 9.30
N HIS A 301 3.23 -19.05 9.85
CA HIS A 301 4.50 -18.66 10.46
C HIS A 301 4.90 -19.57 11.62
N ARG A 302 3.94 -20.01 12.44
CA ARG A 302 4.17 -20.95 13.53
C ARG A 302 4.60 -22.32 13.00
N GLU A 303 3.90 -22.87 12.02
CA GLU A 303 4.26 -24.15 11.38
C GLU A 303 5.69 -24.08 10.79
N MET A 304 6.01 -22.97 10.12
CA MET A 304 7.34 -22.77 9.55
C MET A 304 8.44 -22.74 10.64
N LEU A 305 8.19 -22.06 11.77
CA LEU A 305 9.16 -21.98 12.86
C LEU A 305 9.34 -23.33 13.59
N GLU A 306 8.24 -24.00 13.91
CA GLU A 306 8.25 -25.28 14.63
C GLU A 306 8.85 -26.41 13.77
N GLY A 307 8.56 -26.40 12.47
CA GLY A 307 9.07 -27.39 11.51
C GLY A 307 10.43 -27.05 10.89
N GLY A 308 10.99 -25.87 11.16
CA GLY A 308 12.21 -25.41 10.49
C GLY A 308 12.04 -25.26 8.96
N LEU A 309 10.83 -24.90 8.50
CA LEU A 309 10.44 -24.89 7.09
C LEU A 309 10.71 -23.52 6.46
N GLU A 310 11.07 -23.52 5.16
CA GLU A 310 11.18 -22.29 4.37
C GLU A 310 9.81 -21.82 3.83
N HIS A 311 8.85 -22.74 3.64
CA HIS A 311 7.48 -22.48 3.16
C HIS A 311 6.52 -23.57 3.61
N VAL A 312 5.23 -23.37 3.37
CA VAL A 312 4.17 -24.37 3.44
C VAL A 312 3.56 -24.54 2.05
N TRP A 313 2.59 -25.44 1.90
CA TRP A 313 1.99 -25.76 0.63
C TRP A 313 0.54 -25.29 0.55
N LEU A 314 0.11 -24.77 -0.60
CA LEU A 314 -1.29 -24.45 -0.90
C LEU A 314 -1.75 -25.30 -2.08
N ASP A 315 -2.73 -26.19 -1.87
CA ASP A 315 -3.21 -27.13 -2.85
C ASP A 315 -4.67 -26.85 -3.26
N ILE A 316 -4.88 -26.61 -4.55
CA ILE A 316 -6.20 -26.52 -5.20
C ILE A 316 -6.46 -27.70 -6.13
N SER A 317 -5.42 -28.41 -6.57
CA SER A 317 -5.50 -29.49 -7.57
C SER A 317 -6.38 -30.66 -7.14
N GLN A 318 -6.51 -30.89 -5.83
CA GLN A 318 -7.38 -31.92 -5.26
C GLN A 318 -8.87 -31.55 -5.26
N ARG A 319 -9.23 -30.31 -5.56
CA ARG A 319 -10.61 -29.80 -5.49
C ARG A 319 -11.23 -29.58 -6.86
N HIS A 320 -10.43 -29.16 -7.83
CA HIS A 320 -10.89 -28.75 -9.15
C HIS A 320 -10.08 -29.39 -10.28
N SER A 321 -10.71 -29.49 -11.46
CA SER A 321 -10.01 -29.93 -12.65
C SER A 321 -8.97 -28.93 -13.14
N ALA A 322 -7.97 -29.42 -13.88
CA ALA A 322 -6.94 -28.57 -14.46
C ALA A 322 -7.53 -27.46 -15.36
N ASP A 323 -8.59 -27.77 -16.12
CA ASP A 323 -9.24 -26.78 -16.99
C ASP A 323 -9.93 -25.69 -16.18
N PHE A 324 -10.67 -26.03 -15.11
CA PHE A 324 -11.25 -25.04 -14.20
C PHE A 324 -10.18 -24.11 -13.62
N ILE A 325 -9.05 -24.67 -13.17
CA ILE A 325 -7.98 -23.87 -12.55
C ILE A 325 -7.36 -22.89 -13.58
N ARG A 326 -7.15 -23.35 -14.83
CA ARG A 326 -6.62 -22.49 -15.91
C ARG A 326 -7.59 -21.39 -16.31
N ASP A 327 -8.88 -21.72 -16.40
CA ASP A 327 -9.90 -20.74 -16.81
C ASP A 327 -10.16 -19.70 -15.72
N ARG A 328 -10.20 -20.10 -14.46
CA ARG A 328 -10.52 -19.22 -13.32
C ARG A 328 -9.33 -18.40 -12.84
N PHE A 329 -8.10 -18.94 -12.93
CA PHE A 329 -6.87 -18.34 -12.40
C PHE A 329 -5.72 -18.29 -13.43
N PRO A 330 -5.94 -17.75 -14.64
CA PRO A 330 -4.97 -17.79 -15.71
C PRO A 330 -3.64 -17.12 -15.36
N GLN A 331 -3.68 -15.98 -14.65
CA GLN A 331 -2.48 -15.25 -14.25
C GLN A 331 -1.68 -15.98 -13.16
N ILE A 332 -2.35 -16.60 -12.20
CA ILE A 332 -1.69 -17.40 -11.16
C ILE A 332 -1.01 -18.61 -11.81
N VAL A 333 -1.71 -19.32 -12.70
CA VAL A 333 -1.13 -20.46 -13.43
C VAL A 333 0.09 -20.02 -14.24
N GLU A 334 -0.02 -18.95 -15.04
CA GLU A 334 1.10 -18.41 -15.82
C GLU A 334 2.29 -18.05 -14.92
N ASN A 335 2.03 -17.29 -13.83
CA ASN A 335 3.06 -16.84 -12.91
C ASN A 335 3.76 -18.01 -12.20
N CYS A 336 3.03 -19.01 -11.73
CA CYS A 336 3.61 -20.19 -11.08
C CYS A 336 4.41 -21.04 -12.07
N THR A 337 3.85 -21.31 -13.26
CA THR A 337 4.51 -22.11 -14.30
C THR A 337 5.81 -21.48 -14.78
N ARG A 338 5.89 -20.15 -14.87
CA ARG A 338 7.12 -19.41 -15.20
C ARG A 338 8.27 -19.74 -14.25
N TYR A 339 7.98 -20.10 -13.02
CA TYR A 339 8.96 -20.47 -11.99
C TYR A 339 8.96 -21.97 -11.68
N GLY A 340 8.38 -22.79 -12.56
CA GLY A 340 8.48 -24.25 -12.51
C GLY A 340 7.48 -24.93 -11.59
N VAL A 341 6.37 -24.27 -11.23
CA VAL A 341 5.27 -24.84 -10.43
C VAL A 341 4.00 -24.87 -11.27
N ASP A 342 3.37 -26.03 -11.44
CA ASP A 342 2.07 -26.17 -12.13
C ASP A 342 0.92 -26.35 -11.13
N PRO A 343 0.17 -25.28 -10.79
CA PRO A 343 -0.93 -25.33 -9.83
C PRO A 343 -2.07 -26.27 -10.21
N THR A 344 -2.11 -26.73 -11.46
CA THR A 344 -3.17 -27.63 -11.95
C THR A 344 -2.95 -29.09 -11.56
N CYS A 345 -1.76 -29.45 -11.10
CA CYS A 345 -1.41 -30.83 -10.76
C CYS A 345 -0.53 -30.97 -9.50
N GLU A 346 0.01 -29.87 -8.97
CA GLU A 346 0.87 -29.91 -7.78
C GLU A 346 0.60 -28.73 -6.83
N PRO A 347 0.88 -28.88 -5.52
CA PRO A 347 0.72 -27.80 -4.55
C PRO A 347 1.70 -26.65 -4.79
N ILE A 348 1.25 -25.42 -4.53
CA ILE A 348 2.04 -24.20 -4.66
C ILE A 348 2.83 -23.97 -3.36
N PRO A 349 4.17 -23.81 -3.39
CA PRO A 349 4.93 -23.41 -2.20
C PRO A 349 4.63 -21.95 -1.85
N VAL A 350 4.16 -21.70 -0.63
CA VAL A 350 3.73 -20.35 -0.19
C VAL A 350 4.34 -19.93 1.14
N VAL A 351 4.54 -18.61 1.28
CA VAL A 351 5.05 -17.95 2.50
C VAL A 351 4.25 -16.69 2.79
N PRO A 352 4.04 -16.32 4.06
CA PRO A 352 3.47 -15.02 4.39
C PRO A 352 4.38 -13.88 3.94
N ALA A 353 3.79 -12.77 3.49
CA ALA A 353 4.53 -11.60 3.03
C ALA A 353 3.84 -10.29 3.42
N ALA A 354 4.61 -9.24 3.71
CA ALA A 354 4.07 -7.91 3.96
C ALA A 354 3.26 -7.44 2.75
N HIS A 355 2.03 -7.00 3.01
CA HIS A 355 1.05 -6.78 1.95
C HIS A 355 0.40 -5.41 2.01
N TYR A 356 -0.02 -4.94 3.18
CA TYR A 356 -0.74 -3.67 3.34
C TYR A 356 -0.44 -2.99 4.68
N ALA A 357 -0.25 -1.66 4.65
CA ALA A 357 -0.14 -0.83 5.85
C ALA A 357 -1.51 -0.24 6.21
N CYS A 358 -2.07 -0.60 7.39
CA CYS A 358 -3.35 -0.06 7.85
C CYS A 358 -3.22 1.34 8.45
N GLY A 359 -2.00 1.74 8.83
CA GLY A 359 -1.65 3.07 9.30
C GLY A 359 -1.03 3.93 8.21
N GLY A 360 -0.77 5.20 8.53
CA GLY A 360 -0.21 6.15 7.59
C GLY A 360 -0.38 7.60 8.03
N VAL A 361 -0.36 8.52 7.08
CA VAL A 361 -0.64 9.95 7.30
C VAL A 361 -2.09 10.10 7.74
N LEU A 362 -2.30 10.65 8.95
CA LEU A 362 -3.65 10.90 9.47
C LEU A 362 -4.36 11.93 8.60
N VAL A 363 -5.54 11.57 8.12
CA VAL A 363 -6.38 12.43 7.28
C VAL A 363 -7.82 12.51 7.80
N ASP A 364 -8.50 13.56 7.39
CA ASP A 364 -9.94 13.70 7.59
C ASP A 364 -10.74 13.04 6.44
N ASP A 365 -12.06 13.26 6.42
CA ASP A 365 -12.97 12.70 5.42
C ASP A 365 -12.70 13.19 3.99
N TRP A 366 -11.94 14.27 3.83
CA TRP A 366 -11.56 14.87 2.56
C TRP A 366 -10.11 14.56 2.17
N GLY A 367 -9.45 13.66 2.89
CA GLY A 367 -8.04 13.34 2.66
C GLY A 367 -7.07 14.43 3.09
N ARG A 368 -7.50 15.49 3.80
CA ARG A 368 -6.62 16.56 4.28
C ARG A 368 -5.75 16.06 5.42
N SER A 369 -4.47 16.33 5.35
CA SER A 369 -3.53 16.06 6.45
C SER A 369 -3.54 17.16 7.50
N SER A 370 -2.64 17.08 8.48
CA SER A 370 -2.41 18.14 9.46
C SER A 370 -1.57 19.33 8.95
N ILE A 371 -1.16 19.27 7.67
CA ILE A 371 -0.37 20.33 7.00
C ILE A 371 -1.25 20.96 5.93
N THR A 372 -1.36 22.28 5.92
CA THR A 372 -2.11 23.01 4.90
C THR A 372 -1.55 22.72 3.51
N GLY A 373 -2.42 22.58 2.51
CA GLY A 373 -2.02 22.26 1.13
C GLY A 373 -1.52 20.84 0.92
N LEU A 374 -1.59 19.95 1.94
CA LEU A 374 -1.17 18.56 1.85
C LEU A 374 -2.32 17.59 2.10
N TYR A 375 -2.60 16.75 1.11
CA TYR A 375 -3.55 15.65 1.17
C TYR A 375 -2.82 14.31 1.12
N ALA A 376 -3.46 13.26 1.64
CA ALA A 376 -3.00 11.89 1.47
C ALA A 376 -4.19 10.98 1.20
N VAL A 377 -4.09 10.11 0.18
CA VAL A 377 -5.16 9.24 -0.28
C VAL A 377 -4.65 7.83 -0.61
N GLY A 378 -5.49 6.82 -0.40
CA GLY A 378 -5.11 5.41 -0.55
C GLY A 378 -4.13 4.96 0.55
N GLU A 379 -3.35 3.92 0.30
CA GLU A 379 -2.57 3.21 1.32
C GLU A 379 -1.55 4.06 2.10
N VAL A 380 -1.11 5.21 1.58
CA VAL A 380 -0.22 6.13 2.32
C VAL A 380 -0.95 6.85 3.46
N SER A 381 -2.28 6.87 3.42
CA SER A 381 -3.14 7.57 4.39
C SER A 381 -3.62 6.66 5.53
N CYS A 382 -3.94 7.26 6.65
CA CYS A 382 -4.69 6.65 7.75
C CYS A 382 -6.03 7.37 7.88
N THR A 383 -7.04 6.85 7.21
CA THR A 383 -8.42 7.34 7.23
C THR A 383 -9.17 6.89 8.49
N GLY A 384 -8.67 5.86 9.17
CA GLY A 384 -9.34 5.15 10.24
C GLY A 384 -10.30 4.04 9.75
N LEU A 385 -10.33 3.75 8.44
CA LEU A 385 -11.17 2.69 7.87
C LEU A 385 -10.75 1.31 8.34
N HIS A 386 -9.47 0.99 8.21
CA HIS A 386 -8.95 -0.37 8.36
C HIS A 386 -8.68 -0.79 9.82
N GLY A 387 -8.63 0.15 10.76
CA GLY A 387 -8.34 -0.16 12.15
C GLY A 387 -7.06 -0.96 12.32
N ALA A 388 -7.12 -2.10 13.01
CA ALA A 388 -5.97 -2.97 13.27
C ALA A 388 -5.73 -4.05 12.20
N ASN A 389 -6.66 -4.22 11.24
CA ASN A 389 -6.55 -5.18 10.15
C ASN A 389 -7.54 -4.84 9.04
N ARG A 390 -7.12 -4.90 7.79
CA ARG A 390 -7.90 -4.53 6.62
C ARG A 390 -8.81 -5.68 6.16
N LEU A 391 -10.08 -5.39 5.89
CA LEU A 391 -10.98 -6.29 5.19
C LEU A 391 -10.51 -6.47 3.73
N ALA A 392 -10.59 -7.68 3.18
CA ALA A 392 -10.19 -7.98 1.81
C ALA A 392 -10.92 -7.07 0.80
N SER A 393 -10.28 -6.77 -0.33
CA SER A 393 -10.81 -5.98 -1.46
C SER A 393 -11.39 -4.59 -1.15
N THR A 394 -11.10 -4.01 0.05
CA THR A 394 -11.51 -2.66 0.42
C THR A 394 -10.47 -1.59 0.11
N SER A 395 -9.19 -1.96 -0.15
CA SER A 395 -8.12 -0.98 -0.38
C SER A 395 -8.27 -0.21 -1.69
N LEU A 396 -8.70 -0.87 -2.77
CA LEU A 396 -8.98 -0.19 -4.04
C LEU A 396 -10.17 0.76 -3.87
N LEU A 397 -11.21 0.33 -3.14
CA LEU A 397 -12.38 1.15 -2.87
C LEU A 397 -12.04 2.37 -2.01
N GLU A 398 -11.18 2.23 -0.98
CA GLU A 398 -10.68 3.36 -0.20
C GLU A 398 -9.94 4.36 -1.10
N GLY A 399 -9.04 3.87 -1.96
CA GLY A 399 -8.32 4.72 -2.91
C GLY A 399 -9.25 5.49 -3.84
N LEU A 400 -10.28 4.84 -4.37
CA LEU A 400 -11.30 5.44 -5.22
C LEU A 400 -12.08 6.53 -4.47
N VAL A 401 -12.61 6.21 -3.28
CA VAL A 401 -13.44 7.13 -2.50
C VAL A 401 -12.64 8.35 -2.03
N TRP A 402 -11.47 8.16 -1.41
CA TRP A 402 -10.69 9.30 -0.91
C TRP A 402 -10.00 10.08 -2.02
N GLY A 403 -9.67 9.44 -3.16
CA GLY A 403 -9.22 10.14 -4.36
C GLY A 403 -10.27 11.12 -4.89
N ASP A 404 -11.50 10.68 -5.04
CA ASP A 404 -12.65 11.50 -5.46
C ASP A 404 -12.95 12.62 -4.44
N ARG A 405 -12.99 12.31 -3.14
CA ARG A 405 -13.29 13.28 -2.09
C ARG A 405 -12.22 14.36 -1.98
N ALA A 406 -10.93 14.01 -2.03
CA ALA A 406 -9.85 14.99 -2.04
C ALA A 406 -9.96 15.93 -3.24
N ALA A 407 -10.21 15.39 -4.42
CA ALA A 407 -10.40 16.19 -5.63
C ALA A 407 -11.60 17.13 -5.54
N ARG A 408 -12.75 16.67 -5.03
CA ARG A 408 -13.93 17.54 -4.80
C ARG A 408 -13.61 18.66 -3.83
N HIS A 409 -12.88 18.39 -2.73
CA HIS A 409 -12.52 19.44 -1.78
C HIS A 409 -11.57 20.46 -2.41
N ILE A 410 -10.54 20.02 -3.14
CA ILE A 410 -9.59 20.89 -3.84
C ILE A 410 -10.31 21.75 -4.88
N SER A 411 -11.24 21.20 -5.67
CA SER A 411 -12.00 21.95 -6.68
C SER A 411 -12.82 23.10 -6.10
N CYS A 412 -13.25 22.99 -4.83
CA CYS A 412 -13.97 24.06 -4.13
C CYS A 412 -13.04 25.07 -3.42
N ASN A 413 -11.75 24.74 -3.24
CA ASN A 413 -10.80 25.50 -2.42
C ASN A 413 -9.44 25.60 -3.16
N LEU A 414 -9.47 26.09 -4.40
CA LEU A 414 -8.27 26.20 -5.21
C LEU A 414 -7.23 27.13 -4.58
N GLY A 415 -6.04 26.60 -4.32
CA GLY A 415 -4.86 27.36 -3.98
C GLY A 415 -4.06 27.70 -5.23
N ASP A 416 -3.53 28.91 -5.30
CA ASP A 416 -2.59 29.28 -6.35
C ASP A 416 -1.19 28.74 -6.06
N PRO A 417 -0.40 28.37 -7.08
CA PRO A 417 1.00 28.08 -6.92
C PRO A 417 1.73 29.29 -6.32
N ILE A 418 2.68 29.02 -5.44
CA ILE A 418 3.49 30.08 -4.86
C ILE A 418 4.48 30.65 -5.87
N ASP A 419 4.94 31.89 -5.61
CA ASP A 419 6.04 32.50 -6.32
C ASP A 419 7.31 31.64 -6.19
N ASP A 420 7.90 31.27 -7.31
CA ASP A 420 9.10 30.42 -7.37
C ASP A 420 10.33 31.07 -6.74
N ALA A 421 10.37 32.40 -6.68
CA ALA A 421 11.43 33.15 -6.02
C ALA A 421 11.53 32.89 -4.50
N ARG A 422 10.46 32.38 -3.87
CA ARG A 422 10.47 32.07 -2.43
C ARG A 422 11.17 30.76 -2.09
N VAL A 423 11.36 29.86 -3.05
CA VAL A 423 11.91 28.51 -2.85
C VAL A 423 13.25 28.37 -3.57
N PRO A 424 14.34 27.99 -2.86
CA PRO A 424 15.63 27.79 -3.49
C PRO A 424 15.62 26.61 -4.49
N GLY A 425 16.43 26.71 -5.55
CA GLY A 425 16.77 25.58 -6.36
C GLY A 425 17.51 24.52 -5.54
N TRP A 426 17.43 23.25 -5.96
CA TRP A 426 18.21 22.20 -5.32
C TRP A 426 19.71 22.45 -5.54
N VAL A 427 20.48 22.43 -4.46
CA VAL A 427 21.95 22.56 -4.53
C VAL A 427 22.56 21.20 -4.24
N ALA A 428 23.19 20.60 -5.26
CA ALA A 428 23.95 19.37 -5.09
C ALA A 428 25.15 19.63 -4.17
N ARG A 429 25.26 18.87 -3.08
CA ARG A 429 26.33 19.06 -2.08
C ARG A 429 27.60 18.29 -2.41
N SER A 430 27.52 17.31 -3.31
CA SER A 430 28.63 16.45 -3.71
C SER A 430 28.49 15.98 -5.14
N THR A 431 29.61 15.71 -5.79
CA THR A 431 29.71 15.03 -7.09
C THR A 431 30.05 13.55 -6.96
N GLN A 432 30.34 13.08 -5.74
CA GLN A 432 30.67 11.67 -5.50
C GLN A 432 29.40 10.83 -5.51
N TRP A 433 29.35 9.83 -6.38
CA TRP A 433 28.27 8.86 -6.43
C TRP A 433 28.32 7.90 -5.24
N PRO A 434 27.15 7.52 -4.68
CA PRO A 434 27.11 6.53 -3.61
C PRO A 434 27.53 5.16 -4.12
N ASP A 435 28.20 4.37 -3.26
CA ASP A 435 28.55 2.98 -3.55
C ASP A 435 27.27 2.10 -3.58
N PRO A 436 26.96 1.46 -4.72
CA PRO A 436 25.77 0.62 -4.84
C PRO A 436 25.77 -0.58 -3.88
N GLY A 437 26.96 -1.12 -3.55
CA GLY A 437 27.09 -2.24 -2.61
C GLY A 437 26.68 -1.87 -1.18
N LEU A 438 27.00 -0.65 -0.74
CA LEU A 438 26.56 -0.13 0.55
C LEU A 438 25.04 0.08 0.57
N LEU A 439 24.47 0.67 -0.50
CA LEU A 439 23.02 0.89 -0.59
C LEU A 439 22.23 -0.42 -0.54
N GLU A 440 22.68 -1.45 -1.25
CA GLU A 440 22.03 -2.77 -1.26
C GLU A 440 22.20 -3.50 0.07
N GLY A 441 23.39 -3.43 0.67
CA GLY A 441 23.71 -4.01 1.98
C GLY A 441 22.82 -3.42 3.08
N ASP A 442 22.71 -2.10 3.13
CA ASP A 442 21.87 -1.40 4.11
C ASP A 442 20.39 -1.70 3.93
N MET A 443 19.89 -1.71 2.68
CA MET A 443 18.50 -2.08 2.39
C MET A 443 18.22 -3.53 2.81
N THR A 444 19.15 -4.46 2.57
CA THR A 444 19.05 -5.85 3.00
C THR A 444 19.02 -5.96 4.52
N THR A 445 19.84 -5.15 5.21
CA THR A 445 19.86 -5.08 6.67
C THR A 445 18.51 -4.60 7.22
N ILE A 446 17.94 -3.52 6.66
CA ILE A 446 16.59 -3.06 7.03
C ILE A 446 15.57 -4.19 6.87
N ARG A 447 15.53 -4.84 5.71
CA ARG A 447 14.60 -5.94 5.42
C ARG A 447 14.70 -7.09 6.40
N ASN A 448 15.92 -7.48 6.77
CA ASN A 448 16.16 -8.56 7.73
C ASN A 448 15.73 -8.15 9.16
N LEU A 449 16.07 -6.93 9.60
CA LEU A 449 15.64 -6.41 10.91
C LEU A 449 14.12 -6.37 11.02
N MET A 450 13.45 -5.84 10.00
CA MET A 450 11.99 -5.74 9.96
C MET A 450 11.33 -7.12 9.93
N TRP A 451 11.86 -8.06 9.13
CA TRP A 451 11.32 -9.42 9.04
C TRP A 451 11.43 -10.19 10.36
N HIS A 452 12.62 -10.22 10.96
CA HIS A 452 12.88 -11.07 12.11
C HIS A 452 12.45 -10.47 13.45
N TYR A 453 12.45 -9.12 13.57
CA TYR A 453 12.20 -8.47 14.87
C TYR A 453 10.90 -7.67 14.91
N VAL A 454 10.38 -7.23 13.75
CA VAL A 454 9.21 -6.35 13.64
C VAL A 454 8.14 -6.98 12.72
N GLY A 455 8.25 -8.29 12.46
CA GLY A 455 7.36 -9.04 11.56
C GLY A 455 6.05 -9.49 12.22
N LEU A 456 5.63 -10.73 11.91
CA LEU A 456 4.35 -11.32 12.32
C LEU A 456 4.21 -11.51 13.84
N VAL A 457 5.27 -11.99 14.50
CA VAL A 457 5.30 -12.23 15.95
C VAL A 457 6.37 -11.36 16.58
N ARG A 458 5.97 -10.44 17.42
CA ARG A 458 6.81 -9.41 18.05
C ARG A 458 6.94 -9.66 19.55
N ASN A 459 8.00 -9.17 20.17
CA ASN A 459 8.15 -9.01 21.61
C ASN A 459 9.05 -7.80 21.94
N GLY A 460 9.06 -7.38 23.20
CA GLY A 460 9.79 -6.20 23.65
C GLY A 460 11.28 -6.23 23.33
N ASP A 461 11.95 -7.36 23.60
CA ASP A 461 13.40 -7.50 23.42
C ASP A 461 13.80 -7.39 21.93
N ARG A 462 13.06 -8.07 21.04
CA ARG A 462 13.28 -7.98 19.59
C ARG A 462 13.04 -6.56 19.07
N LEU A 463 11.96 -5.92 19.50
CA LEU A 463 11.62 -4.55 19.09
C LEU A 463 12.66 -3.54 19.60
N GLN A 464 13.13 -3.66 20.83
CA GLN A 464 14.19 -2.79 21.37
C GLN A 464 15.51 -2.97 20.61
N ARG A 465 15.83 -4.21 20.24
CA ARG A 465 17.01 -4.49 19.40
C ARG A 465 16.86 -3.83 18.04
N ALA A 466 15.73 -4.04 17.34
CA ALA A 466 15.47 -3.39 16.05
C ALA A 466 15.57 -1.86 16.16
N GLN A 467 15.02 -1.26 17.22
CA GLN A 467 15.08 0.19 17.43
C GLN A 467 16.52 0.71 17.54
N ARG A 468 17.41 -0.02 18.25
CA ARG A 468 18.83 0.38 18.37
C ARG A 468 19.56 0.28 17.02
N GLU A 469 19.41 -0.85 16.33
CA GLU A 469 20.08 -1.10 15.05
C GLU A 469 19.60 -0.12 13.97
N LEU A 470 18.28 0.08 13.83
CA LEU A 470 17.70 1.02 12.87
C LEU A 470 18.07 2.48 13.19
N ARG A 471 18.29 2.84 14.46
CA ARG A 471 18.76 4.18 14.82
C ARG A 471 20.20 4.40 14.40
N HIS A 472 21.08 3.42 14.58
CA HIS A 472 22.45 3.49 14.13
C HIS A 472 22.52 3.61 12.60
N LEU A 473 21.85 2.72 11.89
CA LEU A 473 21.79 2.71 10.45
C LEU A 473 21.20 4.03 9.87
N TRP A 474 20.21 4.61 10.54
CA TRP A 474 19.66 5.90 10.14
C TRP A 474 20.70 7.03 10.19
N HIS A 475 21.56 7.08 11.20
CA HIS A 475 22.62 8.11 11.29
C HIS A 475 23.63 7.97 10.15
N GLU A 476 24.04 6.76 9.83
CA GLU A 476 24.98 6.50 8.72
C GLU A 476 24.36 6.86 7.37
N ILE A 477 23.10 6.48 7.13
CA ILE A 477 22.38 6.81 5.89
C ILE A 477 22.15 8.33 5.76
N GLU A 478 21.84 9.05 6.83
CA GLU A 478 21.68 10.52 6.80
C GLU A 478 23.02 11.23 6.53
N GLU A 479 24.13 10.73 7.04
CA GLU A 479 25.47 11.23 6.70
C GLU A 479 25.78 10.97 5.22
N PHE A 480 25.51 9.75 4.77
CA PHE A 480 25.71 9.35 3.39
C PHE A 480 24.85 10.18 2.42
N TYR A 481 23.57 10.44 2.77
CA TYR A 481 22.67 11.30 2.03
C TYR A 481 23.19 12.74 1.89
N ARG A 482 23.91 13.26 2.89
CA ARG A 482 24.47 14.62 2.87
C ARG A 482 25.78 14.73 2.10
N THR A 483 26.54 13.64 2.01
CA THR A 483 27.92 13.65 1.50
C THR A 483 28.07 13.09 0.09
N THR A 484 27.00 12.50 -0.48
CA THR A 484 27.03 11.90 -1.82
C THR A 484 26.00 12.52 -2.75
N HIS A 485 26.14 12.24 -4.05
CA HIS A 485 25.17 12.63 -5.08
C HIS A 485 23.88 11.84 -4.89
N LEU A 486 22.72 12.50 -4.97
CA LEU A 486 21.44 11.83 -4.79
C LEU A 486 21.07 10.99 -6.02
N ASN A 487 20.62 9.79 -5.77
CA ASN A 487 19.98 8.91 -6.74
C ASN A 487 18.73 8.26 -6.12
N ASP A 488 17.94 7.59 -6.96
CA ASP A 488 16.69 6.95 -6.53
C ASP A 488 16.89 5.89 -5.42
N GLN A 489 18.02 5.15 -5.47
CA GLN A 489 18.29 4.11 -4.46
C GLN A 489 18.57 4.72 -3.08
N LEU A 490 19.38 5.79 -3.02
CA LEU A 490 19.70 6.48 -1.78
C LEU A 490 18.48 7.18 -1.17
N ILE A 491 17.64 7.83 -2.02
CA ILE A 491 16.37 8.42 -1.57
C ILE A 491 15.48 7.34 -0.96
N GLY A 492 15.33 6.21 -1.66
CA GLY A 492 14.53 5.09 -1.16
C GLY A 492 15.08 4.46 0.11
N LEU A 493 16.39 4.32 0.24
CA LEU A 493 17.04 3.79 1.44
C LEU A 493 16.78 4.70 2.66
N ARG A 494 16.96 6.02 2.48
CA ARG A 494 16.66 7.03 3.51
C ARG A 494 15.20 6.96 3.98
N ASN A 495 14.27 6.85 3.03
CA ASN A 495 12.85 6.75 3.34
C ASN A 495 12.53 5.41 4.03
N ALA A 496 13.08 4.31 3.55
CA ALA A 496 12.88 2.97 4.12
C ALA A 496 13.32 2.88 5.59
N VAL A 497 14.53 3.37 5.93
CA VAL A 497 14.99 3.34 7.33
C VAL A 497 14.14 4.22 8.23
N GLN A 498 13.68 5.37 7.75
CA GLN A 498 12.79 6.25 8.51
C GLN A 498 11.46 5.59 8.80
N VAL A 499 10.82 4.97 7.79
CA VAL A 499 9.55 4.27 7.94
C VAL A 499 9.70 3.03 8.82
N ALA A 500 10.79 2.25 8.67
CA ALA A 500 11.10 1.11 9.54
C ALA A 500 11.18 1.54 11.01
N ARG A 501 11.80 2.70 11.29
CA ARG A 501 11.84 3.27 12.65
C ARG A 501 10.46 3.67 13.16
N MET A 502 9.59 4.26 12.31
CA MET A 502 8.22 4.62 12.69
C MET A 502 7.40 3.38 13.08
N VAL A 503 7.45 2.31 12.25
CA VAL A 503 6.79 1.03 12.53
C VAL A 503 7.30 0.42 13.83
N THR A 504 8.63 0.35 13.99
CA THR A 504 9.26 -0.24 15.18
C THR A 504 8.89 0.53 16.44
N TRP A 505 8.91 1.87 16.38
CA TRP A 505 8.55 2.72 17.52
C TRP A 505 7.08 2.57 17.91
N ALA A 506 6.16 2.55 16.94
CA ALA A 506 4.74 2.33 17.19
C ALA A 506 4.49 0.96 17.82
N ALA A 507 5.11 -0.11 17.26
CA ALA A 507 5.01 -1.47 17.78
C ALA A 507 5.60 -1.63 19.19
N LEU A 508 6.65 -0.88 19.52
CA LEU A 508 7.25 -0.90 20.85
C LEU A 508 6.37 -0.24 21.92
N ARG A 509 5.72 0.86 21.55
CA ARG A 509 4.81 1.60 22.45
C ARG A 509 3.50 0.87 22.70
N ASN A 510 2.96 0.20 21.69
CA ASN A 510 1.77 -0.62 21.83
C ASN A 510 2.15 -2.00 22.41
N ARG A 511 1.73 -2.27 23.65
CA ARG A 511 2.03 -3.54 24.34
C ARG A 511 0.93 -4.58 24.20
N HIS A 512 -0.22 -4.20 23.63
CA HIS A 512 -1.39 -5.06 23.51
C HIS A 512 -1.55 -5.58 22.08
N SER A 513 -1.78 -6.87 21.96
CA SER A 513 -2.07 -7.52 20.69
C SER A 513 -3.47 -7.14 20.19
N ARG A 514 -3.53 -6.77 18.89
CA ARG A 514 -4.79 -6.50 18.22
C ARG A 514 -4.62 -6.63 16.71
N GLY A 515 -5.46 -7.43 16.06
CA GLY A 515 -5.40 -7.62 14.62
C GLY A 515 -4.01 -8.05 14.15
N THR A 516 -3.43 -7.28 13.23
CA THR A 516 -2.11 -7.56 12.64
C THR A 516 -0.92 -7.26 13.58
N HIS A 517 -1.14 -6.56 14.68
CA HIS A 517 -0.11 -6.34 15.70
C HIS A 517 -0.22 -7.41 16.78
N TYR A 518 0.67 -8.41 16.73
CA TYR A 518 0.72 -9.50 17.70
C TYR A 518 2.01 -9.45 18.54
N ARG A 519 1.84 -9.37 19.85
CA ARG A 519 2.91 -9.35 20.87
C ARG A 519 2.90 -10.65 21.66
N ALA A 520 3.95 -11.46 21.55
CA ALA A 520 4.08 -12.70 22.35
C ALA A 520 4.24 -12.42 23.86
N ASP A 521 4.67 -11.22 24.22
CA ASP A 521 4.81 -10.72 25.58
C ASP A 521 3.67 -9.80 26.03
N ASP A 522 2.49 -9.90 25.37
CA ASP A 522 1.29 -9.17 25.78
C ASP A 522 0.87 -9.58 27.20
N PRO A 523 0.74 -8.63 28.14
CA PRO A 523 0.30 -8.94 29.49
C PRO A 523 -1.05 -9.67 29.59
N ALA A 524 -1.98 -9.39 28.64
CA ALA A 524 -3.28 -10.04 28.60
C ALA A 524 -3.16 -11.53 28.20
N LEU A 525 -2.27 -11.89 27.28
CA LEU A 525 -2.01 -13.28 26.87
C LEU A 525 -1.32 -14.06 27.99
N GLN A 526 -0.39 -13.42 28.73
CA GLN A 526 0.28 -14.03 29.86
C GLN A 526 -0.67 -14.31 31.05
N ALA A 527 -1.75 -13.54 31.14
CA ALA A 527 -2.81 -13.73 32.15
C ALA A 527 -3.90 -14.72 31.73
N GLY A 528 -3.75 -15.44 30.59
CA GLY A 528 -4.70 -16.42 30.07
C GLY A 528 -5.83 -15.82 29.22
N GLY A 529 -5.72 -14.54 28.80
CA GLY A 529 -6.63 -13.92 27.86
C GLY A 529 -6.44 -14.43 26.43
N GLN A 530 -7.50 -14.42 25.63
CA GLN A 530 -7.39 -14.60 24.18
C GLN A 530 -7.05 -13.25 23.54
N PRO A 531 -6.23 -13.23 22.46
CA PRO A 531 -5.87 -12.00 21.76
C PRO A 531 -7.03 -11.36 20.99
#